data_79b5f63261f4526ef7e7b2b68ff95030
#
_entry.id   79b5f63261f4526ef7e7b2b68ff95030
#
_cell.length_a   1.000
_cell.length_b   1.000
_cell.length_c   1.000
_cell.angle_alpha   90.00
_cell.angle_beta   90.00
_cell.angle_gamma   90.00
#
_symmetry.space_group_name_H-M   'P 1'
#
loop_
_entity.id
_entity.type
_entity.pdbx_description
1 polymer ?
#
loop_
_entity_poly.entity_id
_entity_poly.type
_entity_poly.pdbx_seq_one_letter_code
_entity_poly.pdbx_strand_id
1 'polypeptide(L)'
;MRMDYWKQKFPFNHRNLFLKLLLTIFFLGLAFRILFFHSLSPQISSVLESPFPEKVTLPEEPQTSPVPEEEPVPVVGLILTQLNAEKCDYFNGDWVPNPSGPVYNNDSCDLIESHQNCLKNGRPDRDFLYWRWAPRECDLPQFDPHRFLNLMRNKAWAVIGDSISRNHAQSLVCILSKVEKPVLVYHDEEYKCKRWNFPSYNFSLSVIWSPFLVEAAIFEDINGVSSSEVDLHLDRLDSKWADQYLDFDYIIVSTGKWFLKSAIYYENETILGCHSCPKRNLTELGFNFAYRKALKLVMNFIVTSNHKGLIFFRTFTPDHFENGEWFSGGTCNRTAPIKEGEMEMKYLNKMLREIELEEFGKAASEASKNGVNFKLVDFASLSQLRPDGHPGPYRQFHPFEKDQNANVQNDCLHWCLPGPIDSWNDIIMEMVVNG
;
A
#
# COMPACT_ATOMS: atom_id res chain seq x y z
N MET A 1 39.15 55.19 43.83
CA MET A 1 37.91 55.88 44.24
C MET A 1 36.79 54.85 44.23
N ARG A 2 36.29 54.58 45.45
CA ARG A 2 35.19 53.64 45.75
C ARG A 2 33.92 54.04 45.04
N MET A 3 33.09 53.05 44.65
CA MET A 3 31.69 53.02 45.13
C MET A 3 31.06 51.65 44.84
N ASP A 4 30.69 50.99 45.92
CA ASP A 4 29.80 49.82 46.05
C ASP A 4 28.33 50.19 45.84
N TYR A 5 27.50 49.16 45.95
CA TYR A 5 26.03 49.09 46.00
C TYR A 5 25.35 48.81 44.65
N TRP A 6 24.58 47.71 44.46
CA TRP A 6 23.50 47.10 45.25
C TRP A 6 23.31 45.63 45.00
N LYS A 7 23.39 44.76 45.99
CA LYS A 7 22.79 43.44 46.04
C LYS A 7 21.37 43.59 46.55
N GLN A 8 20.37 43.36 45.67
CA GLN A 8 19.01 43.10 46.12
C GLN A 8 18.77 41.60 46.22
N LYS A 9 18.57 41.12 47.45
CA LYS A 9 18.07 39.77 47.78
C LYS A 9 16.59 39.71 47.41
N PHE A 10 16.23 38.80 46.49
CA PHE A 10 14.85 38.38 46.34
C PHE A 10 14.53 37.27 47.34
N PRO A 11 13.35 37.31 48.03
CA PRO A 11 13.03 36.34 49.07
C PRO A 11 12.63 34.98 48.49
N PHE A 12 13.13 33.96 49.13
CA PHE A 12 13.15 32.54 48.78
C PHE A 12 11.79 31.82 48.85
N ASN A 13 10.63 32.50 48.75
CA ASN A 13 9.34 31.92 49.09
C ASN A 13 8.45 31.51 47.86
N HIS A 14 8.75 32.00 46.68
CA HIS A 14 7.88 31.67 45.50
C HIS A 14 8.18 30.33 44.88
N ARG A 15 9.39 29.81 44.98
CA ARG A 15 9.78 28.51 44.41
C ARG A 15 9.11 27.34 45.12
N ASN A 16 8.98 27.44 46.46
CA ASN A 16 8.31 26.40 47.25
C ASN A 16 6.78 26.45 47.09
N LEU A 17 6.20 27.61 46.81
CA LEU A 17 4.78 27.75 46.53
C LEU A 17 4.41 27.17 45.17
N PHE A 18 5.23 27.43 44.16
CA PHE A 18 5.03 26.88 42.79
C PHE A 18 5.18 25.37 42.75
N LEU A 19 6.18 24.82 43.47
CA LEU A 19 6.37 23.36 43.56
C LEU A 19 5.21 22.68 44.31
N LYS A 20 4.70 23.32 45.38
CA LYS A 20 3.50 22.80 46.08
C LYS A 20 2.26 22.85 45.20
N LEU A 21 2.07 23.91 44.42
CA LEU A 21 0.95 24.03 43.49
C LEU A 21 0.99 22.94 42.41
N LEU A 22 2.16 22.68 41.82
CA LEU A 22 2.34 21.61 40.84
C LEU A 22 2.09 20.22 41.42
N LEU A 23 2.56 19.94 42.61
CA LEU A 23 2.31 18.69 43.33
C LEU A 23 0.82 18.53 43.65
N THR A 24 0.13 19.60 44.06
CA THR A 24 -1.33 19.55 44.33
C THR A 24 -2.13 19.26 43.06
N ILE A 25 -1.80 19.90 41.95
CA ILE A 25 -2.45 19.65 40.66
C ILE A 25 -2.19 18.20 40.18
N PHE A 26 -0.98 17.69 40.36
CA PHE A 26 -0.63 16.31 40.01
C PHE A 26 -1.42 15.31 40.86
N PHE A 27 -1.51 15.49 42.17
CA PHE A 27 -2.28 14.57 43.03
C PHE A 27 -3.79 14.70 42.83
N LEU A 28 -4.31 15.88 42.51
CA LEU A 28 -5.73 16.06 42.12
C LEU A 28 -6.03 15.35 40.78
N GLY A 29 -5.14 15.42 39.79
CA GLY A 29 -5.26 14.70 38.54
C GLY A 29 -5.21 13.19 38.73
N LEU A 30 -4.34 12.69 39.61
CA LEU A 30 -4.23 11.28 39.94
C LEU A 30 -5.49 10.75 40.67
N ALA A 31 -5.99 11.53 41.64
CA ALA A 31 -7.21 11.21 42.38
C ALA A 31 -8.45 11.21 41.46
N PHE A 32 -8.55 12.17 40.55
CA PHE A 32 -9.58 12.23 39.54
C PHE A 32 -9.53 11.01 38.62
N ARG A 33 -8.33 10.60 38.19
CA ARG A 33 -8.12 9.42 37.37
C ARG A 33 -8.53 8.13 38.08
N ILE A 34 -8.20 7.98 39.36
CA ILE A 34 -8.59 6.81 40.18
C ILE A 34 -10.10 6.77 40.40
N LEU A 35 -10.73 7.90 40.71
CA LEU A 35 -12.17 7.95 40.99
C LEU A 35 -13.03 7.76 39.73
N PHE A 36 -12.61 8.25 38.58
CA PHE A 36 -13.38 8.13 37.34
C PHE A 36 -13.08 6.86 36.57
N PHE A 37 -11.86 6.29 36.63
CA PHE A 37 -11.54 5.03 35.94
C PHE A 37 -11.92 3.78 36.75
N HIS A 38 -12.07 3.87 38.07
CA HIS A 38 -12.62 2.75 38.86
C HIS A 38 -14.15 2.60 38.71
N SER A 39 -14.83 3.63 38.15
CA SER A 39 -16.29 3.58 37.94
C SER A 39 -16.69 3.00 36.56
N LEU A 40 -15.74 2.66 35.69
CA LEU A 40 -15.96 2.12 34.36
C LEU A 40 -15.21 0.78 34.16
N SER A 41 -15.40 -0.15 35.10
CA SER A 41 -15.13 -1.55 34.83
C SER A 41 -16.45 -2.19 34.39
N PRO A 42 -16.61 -2.55 33.12
CA PRO A 42 -17.71 -3.43 32.72
C PRO A 42 -17.37 -4.81 33.23
N GLN A 43 -18.26 -5.34 34.07
CA GLN A 43 -18.30 -6.77 34.32
C GLN A 43 -18.45 -7.49 32.97
N ILE A 44 -17.42 -8.24 32.60
CA ILE A 44 -17.53 -9.27 31.58
C ILE A 44 -18.26 -10.42 32.26
N SER A 45 -19.57 -10.38 32.22
CA SER A 45 -20.40 -11.55 32.40
C SER A 45 -20.40 -12.33 31.10
N SER A 46 -19.90 -13.54 31.18
CA SER A 46 -20.08 -14.62 30.23
C SER A 46 -21.51 -14.64 29.65
N VAL A 47 -21.65 -14.34 28.38
CA VAL A 47 -22.74 -14.84 27.56
C VAL A 47 -22.07 -15.59 26.41
N LEU A 48 -21.97 -16.87 26.61
CA LEU A 48 -21.83 -17.87 25.58
C LEU A 48 -23.13 -17.92 24.76
N GLU A 49 -22.93 -18.14 23.48
CA GLU A 49 -23.90 -18.68 22.53
C GLU A 49 -25.05 -17.74 22.11
N SER A 50 -24.87 -17.17 20.95
CA SER A 50 -25.97 -16.86 20.06
C SER A 50 -25.73 -17.62 18.75
N PRO A 51 -26.70 -18.44 18.31
CA PRO A 51 -26.56 -19.25 17.11
C PRO A 51 -26.66 -18.37 15.86
N PHE A 52 -25.93 -18.81 14.83
CA PHE A 52 -26.08 -18.28 13.47
C PHE A 52 -27.56 -18.21 13.07
N PRO A 53 -28.02 -17.16 12.42
CA PRO A 53 -29.35 -17.16 11.85
C PRO A 53 -29.42 -18.17 10.71
N GLU A 54 -30.38 -19.03 10.86
CA GLU A 54 -30.84 -20.06 9.95
C GLU A 54 -31.12 -19.49 8.56
N LYS A 55 -30.79 -20.26 7.57
CA LYS A 55 -31.03 -20.17 6.14
C LYS A 55 -32.35 -19.41 5.82
N VAL A 56 -32.23 -18.19 5.32
CA VAL A 56 -33.36 -17.48 4.71
C VAL A 56 -33.62 -18.16 3.35
N THR A 57 -34.69 -18.90 3.28
CA THR A 57 -35.25 -19.39 2.01
C THR A 57 -35.86 -18.22 1.24
N LEU A 58 -35.27 -17.97 0.06
CA LEU A 58 -35.84 -17.07 -0.94
C LEU A 58 -37.16 -17.66 -1.49
N PRO A 59 -38.16 -16.81 -1.80
CA PRO A 59 -39.38 -17.27 -2.48
C PRO A 59 -39.07 -17.74 -3.91
N GLU A 60 -39.70 -18.84 -4.30
CA GLU A 60 -39.63 -19.36 -5.68
C GLU A 60 -40.19 -18.33 -6.67
N GLU A 61 -39.41 -17.97 -7.66
CA GLU A 61 -39.85 -17.30 -8.88
C GLU A 61 -40.47 -18.29 -9.88
N PRO A 62 -41.44 -17.86 -10.68
CA PRO A 62 -42.14 -18.76 -11.61
C PRO A 62 -41.20 -19.13 -12.79
N GLN A 63 -41.27 -20.41 -13.11
CA GLN A 63 -40.53 -21.02 -14.24
C GLN A 63 -40.93 -20.38 -15.59
N THR A 64 -39.97 -19.71 -16.21
CA THR A 64 -40.00 -19.42 -17.65
C THR A 64 -38.99 -20.32 -18.35
N SER A 65 -39.42 -20.88 -19.52
CA SER A 65 -38.71 -21.84 -20.34
C SER A 65 -37.30 -21.37 -20.77
N PRO A 66 -36.33 -22.29 -21.03
CA PRO A 66 -34.95 -21.95 -21.26
C PRO A 66 -34.75 -21.34 -22.65
N VAL A 67 -34.21 -20.13 -22.68
CA VAL A 67 -33.47 -19.57 -23.82
C VAL A 67 -32.06 -20.17 -23.78
N PRO A 68 -31.43 -20.57 -24.88
CA PRO A 68 -30.07 -21.10 -24.86
C PRO A 68 -29.10 -20.06 -24.34
N GLU A 69 -28.47 -20.37 -23.22
CA GLU A 69 -27.42 -19.59 -22.59
C GLU A 69 -26.16 -19.72 -23.45
N GLU A 70 -25.79 -18.66 -24.18
CA GLU A 70 -24.44 -18.49 -24.67
C GLU A 70 -23.53 -18.30 -23.47
N GLU A 71 -22.62 -19.24 -23.23
CA GLU A 71 -21.59 -19.10 -22.19
C GLU A 71 -20.85 -17.76 -22.38
N PRO A 72 -20.72 -16.93 -21.33
CA PRO A 72 -19.95 -15.71 -21.45
C PRO A 72 -18.48 -16.06 -21.62
N VAL A 73 -17.96 -15.86 -22.84
CA VAL A 73 -16.52 -15.90 -23.12
C VAL A 73 -15.86 -14.92 -22.16
N PRO A 74 -14.86 -15.33 -21.37
CA PRO A 74 -14.24 -14.44 -20.38
C PRO A 74 -13.58 -13.26 -21.10
N VAL A 75 -14.22 -12.11 -21.04
CA VAL A 75 -13.78 -10.84 -21.65
C VAL A 75 -12.36 -10.46 -21.23
N VAL A 76 -11.95 -10.88 -20.03
CA VAL A 76 -10.61 -10.66 -19.47
C VAL A 76 -9.51 -11.34 -20.31
N GLY A 77 -9.73 -12.58 -20.77
CA GLY A 77 -8.75 -13.28 -21.62
C GLY A 77 -8.58 -12.62 -22.99
N LEU A 78 -9.68 -12.09 -23.56
CA LEU A 78 -9.64 -11.43 -24.87
C LEU A 78 -8.94 -10.06 -24.83
N ILE A 79 -9.11 -9.31 -23.75
CA ILE A 79 -8.48 -7.99 -23.59
C ILE A 79 -6.97 -8.12 -23.40
N LEU A 80 -6.51 -9.09 -22.61
CA LEU A 80 -5.07 -9.35 -22.41
C LEU A 80 -4.41 -9.86 -23.71
N THR A 81 -5.08 -10.69 -24.52
CA THR A 81 -4.54 -11.20 -25.78
C THR A 81 -4.53 -10.17 -26.91
N GLN A 82 -5.46 -9.22 -26.95
CA GLN A 82 -5.47 -8.19 -27.99
C GLN A 82 -4.44 -7.06 -27.75
N LEU A 83 -4.01 -6.85 -26.49
CA LEU A 83 -3.00 -5.84 -26.17
C LEU A 83 -1.55 -6.29 -26.43
N ASN A 84 -1.30 -7.60 -26.63
CA ASN A 84 0.05 -8.17 -26.62
C ASN A 84 0.37 -9.10 -27.84
N ALA A 85 -0.31 -8.97 -28.96
CA ALA A 85 -0.15 -9.91 -30.09
C ALA A 85 1.27 -9.98 -30.71
N GLU A 86 2.23 -9.16 -30.28
CA GLU A 86 3.62 -9.15 -30.76
C GLU A 86 4.70 -9.02 -29.69
N LYS A 87 4.36 -8.99 -28.40
CA LYS A 87 5.36 -8.80 -27.32
C LYS A 87 5.17 -9.83 -26.20
N CYS A 88 6.31 -10.22 -25.59
CA CYS A 88 6.38 -11.08 -24.43
C CYS A 88 5.37 -10.71 -23.33
N ASP A 89 4.63 -11.68 -22.84
CA ASP A 89 3.82 -11.53 -21.61
C ASP A 89 4.70 -11.67 -20.37
N TYR A 90 5.17 -10.54 -19.84
CA TYR A 90 5.99 -10.51 -18.64
C TYR A 90 5.26 -10.96 -17.37
N PHE A 91 3.94 -11.11 -17.40
CA PHE A 91 3.13 -11.42 -16.21
C PHE A 91 2.74 -12.90 -16.11
N ASN A 92 2.98 -13.68 -17.17
CA ASN A 92 2.80 -15.12 -17.21
C ASN A 92 4.16 -15.82 -17.08
N GLY A 93 4.43 -16.41 -15.92
CA GLY A 93 5.74 -16.96 -15.62
C GLY A 93 5.76 -17.82 -14.37
N ASP A 94 6.98 -18.14 -13.94
CA ASP A 94 7.25 -18.93 -12.75
C ASP A 94 8.36 -18.28 -11.91
N TRP A 95 8.31 -18.44 -10.59
CA TRP A 95 9.43 -18.14 -9.73
C TRP A 95 10.47 -19.25 -9.82
N VAL A 96 11.67 -18.89 -10.23
CA VAL A 96 12.79 -19.84 -10.40
C VAL A 96 13.93 -19.50 -9.45
N PRO A 97 14.74 -20.48 -9.03
CA PRO A 97 15.91 -20.24 -8.19
C PRO A 97 16.86 -19.21 -8.81
N ASN A 98 17.35 -18.28 -7.99
CA ASN A 98 18.35 -17.29 -8.34
C ASN A 98 19.58 -17.42 -7.41
N PRO A 99 20.59 -18.22 -7.74
CA PRO A 99 21.77 -18.41 -6.90
C PRO A 99 22.57 -17.13 -6.65
N SER A 100 22.45 -16.13 -7.53
CA SER A 100 23.13 -14.84 -7.36
C SER A 100 22.55 -14.00 -6.21
N GLY A 101 21.32 -14.30 -5.79
CA GLY A 101 20.63 -13.57 -4.74
C GLY A 101 20.25 -12.14 -5.13
N PRO A 102 19.92 -11.30 -4.14
CA PRO A 102 19.43 -9.93 -4.38
C PRO A 102 20.54 -8.98 -4.78
N VAL A 103 20.21 -7.92 -5.53
CA VAL A 103 21.13 -6.87 -6.00
C VAL A 103 21.71 -6.06 -4.84
N TYR A 104 20.98 -5.90 -3.76
CA TYR A 104 21.40 -5.17 -2.55
C TYR A 104 21.06 -5.98 -1.29
N ASN A 105 21.53 -5.52 -0.15
CA ASN A 105 21.18 -6.05 1.17
C ASN A 105 21.05 -4.92 2.18
N ASN A 106 20.74 -5.25 3.42
CA ASN A 106 20.57 -4.28 4.52
C ASN A 106 21.85 -3.49 4.87
N ASP A 107 23.03 -3.98 4.50
CA ASP A 107 24.29 -3.29 4.75
C ASP A 107 24.64 -2.33 3.60
N SER A 108 24.23 -2.67 2.37
CA SER A 108 24.48 -1.86 1.17
C SER A 108 23.40 -0.81 0.89
N CYS A 109 22.22 -0.89 1.52
CA CYS A 109 21.18 0.11 1.45
C CYS A 109 20.74 0.52 2.86
N ASP A 110 21.24 1.66 3.34
CA ASP A 110 20.89 2.27 4.62
C ASP A 110 19.54 3.01 4.58
N LEU A 111 18.85 3.03 3.43
CA LEU A 111 17.60 3.73 3.19
C LEU A 111 16.36 2.86 3.48
N ILE A 112 16.52 1.56 3.72
CA ILE A 112 15.40 0.65 3.98
C ILE A 112 14.66 1.08 5.25
N GLU A 113 13.35 1.33 5.13
CA GLU A 113 12.51 1.65 6.27
C GLU A 113 12.46 0.49 7.26
N SER A 114 12.47 0.81 8.57
CA SER A 114 12.64 -0.19 9.63
C SER A 114 11.66 -1.35 9.54
N HIS A 115 10.38 -1.09 9.25
CA HIS A 115 9.34 -2.10 9.17
C HIS A 115 9.41 -3.01 7.92
N GLN A 116 10.30 -2.70 6.98
CA GLN A 116 10.55 -3.48 5.76
C GLN A 116 11.91 -4.19 5.81
N ASN A 117 12.77 -3.85 6.78
CA ASN A 117 14.12 -4.41 6.90
C ASN A 117 14.10 -5.71 7.72
N CYS A 118 13.51 -6.76 7.15
CA CYS A 118 13.25 -8.03 7.82
C CYS A 118 14.53 -8.66 8.38
N LEU A 119 15.64 -8.63 7.62
CA LEU A 119 16.91 -9.23 8.03
C LEU A 119 17.53 -8.49 9.22
N LYS A 120 17.52 -7.14 9.20
CA LYS A 120 17.98 -6.33 10.33
C LYS A 120 17.09 -6.52 11.56
N ASN A 121 15.81 -6.78 11.34
CA ASN A 121 14.84 -7.05 12.39
C ASN A 121 14.91 -8.48 12.96
N GLY A 122 15.84 -9.29 12.47
CA GLY A 122 16.12 -10.62 13.04
C GLY A 122 15.38 -11.77 12.37
N ARG A 123 14.83 -11.58 11.14
CA ARG A 123 14.24 -12.68 10.38
C ARG A 123 15.28 -13.78 10.12
N PRO A 124 15.06 -15.06 10.55
CA PRO A 124 16.08 -16.09 10.52
C PRO A 124 16.27 -16.73 9.15
N ASP A 125 15.20 -16.88 8.36
CA ASP A 125 15.27 -17.47 7.03
C ASP A 125 15.72 -16.43 5.99
N ARG A 126 16.40 -16.92 4.96
CA ARG A 126 16.93 -16.10 3.87
C ARG A 126 16.58 -16.65 2.49
N ASP A 127 15.97 -17.82 2.42
CA ASP A 127 15.71 -18.53 1.16
C ASP A 127 14.79 -17.73 0.22
N PHE A 128 13.88 -16.91 0.78
CA PHE A 128 13.01 -16.02 -0.01
C PHE A 128 13.77 -15.01 -0.87
N LEU A 129 15.06 -14.76 -0.62
CA LEU A 129 15.91 -13.83 -1.39
C LEU A 129 16.48 -14.45 -2.67
N TYR A 130 16.45 -15.78 -2.80
CA TYR A 130 17.13 -16.52 -3.86
C TYR A 130 16.19 -17.01 -4.94
N TRP A 131 15.18 -16.19 -5.25
CA TRP A 131 14.21 -16.42 -6.30
C TRP A 131 14.11 -15.21 -7.23
N ARG A 132 13.87 -15.47 -8.52
CA ARG A 132 13.57 -14.43 -9.53
C ARG A 132 12.35 -14.84 -10.34
N TRP A 133 11.66 -13.85 -10.84
CA TRP A 133 10.57 -14.08 -11.78
C TRP A 133 11.14 -14.42 -13.16
N ALA A 134 10.59 -15.43 -13.83
CA ALA A 134 10.94 -15.86 -15.18
C ALA A 134 9.66 -15.98 -16.00
N PRO A 135 9.38 -15.06 -16.92
CA PRO A 135 8.29 -15.20 -17.89
C PRO A 135 8.48 -16.47 -18.73
N ARG A 136 7.36 -17.13 -19.12
CA ARG A 136 7.43 -18.42 -19.85
C ARG A 136 7.86 -18.27 -21.31
N GLU A 137 7.57 -17.12 -21.93
CA GLU A 137 7.74 -16.94 -23.38
C GLU A 137 8.93 -16.06 -23.76
N CYS A 138 9.64 -15.51 -22.81
CA CYS A 138 10.77 -14.63 -23.05
C CYS A 138 11.74 -14.55 -21.90
N ASP A 139 12.94 -14.06 -22.17
CA ASP A 139 13.92 -13.74 -21.13
C ASP A 139 13.59 -12.41 -20.47
N LEU A 140 13.64 -12.38 -19.13
CA LEU A 140 13.60 -11.17 -18.35
C LEU A 140 14.99 -10.91 -17.76
N PRO A 141 15.73 -9.94 -18.29
CA PRO A 141 17.02 -9.56 -17.72
C PRO A 141 16.87 -9.03 -16.29
N GLN A 142 17.88 -9.30 -15.47
CA GLN A 142 17.95 -8.66 -14.15
C GLN A 142 18.14 -7.15 -14.31
N PHE A 143 17.53 -6.38 -13.42
CA PHE A 143 17.60 -4.92 -13.42
C PHE A 143 19.08 -4.42 -13.40
N ASP A 144 19.45 -3.65 -14.40
CA ASP A 144 20.72 -2.95 -14.46
C ASP A 144 20.56 -1.49 -14.01
N PRO A 145 21.00 -1.15 -12.79
CA PRO A 145 20.83 0.19 -12.25
C PRO A 145 21.65 1.26 -13.00
N HIS A 146 22.80 0.91 -13.59
CA HIS A 146 23.58 1.83 -14.42
C HIS A 146 22.84 2.16 -15.72
N ARG A 147 22.33 1.15 -16.40
CA ARG A 147 21.54 1.32 -17.62
C ARG A 147 20.28 2.12 -17.34
N PHE A 148 19.57 1.81 -16.26
CA PHE A 148 18.36 2.53 -15.87
C PHE A 148 18.64 4.02 -15.61
N LEU A 149 19.62 4.36 -14.77
CA LEU A 149 19.95 5.76 -14.47
C LEU A 149 20.42 6.53 -15.72
N ASN A 150 21.12 5.88 -16.66
CA ASN A 150 21.49 6.50 -17.93
C ASN A 150 20.25 6.78 -18.82
N LEU A 151 19.28 5.88 -18.88
CA LEU A 151 18.00 6.10 -19.59
C LEU A 151 17.16 7.22 -18.94
N MET A 152 17.25 7.33 -17.62
CA MET A 152 16.49 8.31 -16.83
C MET A 152 17.17 9.67 -16.70
N ARG A 153 18.23 9.95 -17.44
CA ARG A 153 18.88 11.28 -17.40
C ARG A 153 17.90 12.39 -17.75
N ASN A 154 17.86 13.41 -16.87
CA ASN A 154 16.98 14.58 -16.99
C ASN A 154 15.48 14.21 -16.93
N LYS A 155 15.13 13.12 -16.24
CA LYS A 155 13.76 12.62 -16.12
C LYS A 155 13.26 12.71 -14.69
N ALA A 156 11.94 12.86 -14.58
CA ALA A 156 11.21 12.81 -13.33
C ALA A 156 10.27 11.61 -13.32
N TRP A 157 10.31 10.84 -12.25
CA TRP A 157 9.48 9.66 -12.05
C TRP A 157 8.61 9.81 -10.80
N ALA A 158 7.33 9.43 -10.87
CA ALA A 158 6.43 9.38 -9.73
C ALA A 158 5.89 7.97 -9.51
N VAL A 159 5.82 7.55 -8.24
CA VAL A 159 5.07 6.38 -7.78
C VAL A 159 3.97 6.90 -6.86
N ILE A 160 2.72 6.78 -7.31
CA ILE A 160 1.54 7.37 -6.70
C ILE A 160 0.67 6.25 -6.14
N GLY A 161 0.25 6.36 -4.88
CA GLY A 161 -0.67 5.40 -4.28
C GLY A 161 -0.48 5.18 -2.79
N ASP A 162 -0.64 3.95 -2.36
CA ASP A 162 -0.67 3.54 -0.96
C ASP A 162 0.71 3.10 -0.41
N SER A 163 0.72 2.38 0.70
CA SER A 163 1.95 1.88 1.34
C SER A 163 2.73 0.88 0.49
N ILE A 164 2.07 0.13 -0.40
CA ILE A 164 2.75 -0.76 -1.34
C ILE A 164 3.48 0.04 -2.42
N SER A 165 2.95 1.18 -2.82
CA SER A 165 3.64 2.12 -3.72
C SER A 165 4.91 2.68 -3.07
N ARG A 166 4.88 3.00 -1.76
CA ARG A 166 6.08 3.38 -1.00
C ARG A 166 7.09 2.24 -0.89
N ASN A 167 6.61 1.02 -0.61
CA ASN A 167 7.45 -0.18 -0.53
C ASN A 167 8.16 -0.45 -1.88
N HIS A 168 7.44 -0.32 -3.00
CA HIS A 168 7.98 -0.47 -4.34
C HIS A 168 9.04 0.60 -4.67
N ALA A 169 8.75 1.87 -4.42
CA ALA A 169 9.71 2.94 -4.62
C ALA A 169 10.96 2.78 -3.74
N GLN A 170 10.79 2.29 -2.52
CA GLN A 170 11.90 2.00 -1.61
C GLN A 170 12.82 0.90 -2.15
N SER A 171 12.26 -0.17 -2.76
CA SER A 171 13.00 -1.18 -3.50
C SER A 171 13.84 -0.55 -4.62
N LEU A 172 13.21 0.25 -5.48
CA LEU A 172 13.88 0.93 -6.59
C LEU A 172 15.01 1.85 -6.10
N VAL A 173 14.76 2.65 -5.05
CA VAL A 173 15.77 3.52 -4.43
C VAL A 173 16.99 2.71 -3.96
N CYS A 174 16.76 1.55 -3.30
CA CYS A 174 17.85 0.69 -2.85
C CYS A 174 18.68 0.08 -4.01
N ILE A 175 18.01 -0.36 -5.06
CA ILE A 175 18.68 -0.87 -6.26
C ILE A 175 19.55 0.23 -6.89
N LEU A 176 19.00 1.43 -7.08
CA LEU A 176 19.69 2.56 -7.69
C LEU A 176 20.83 3.11 -6.81
N SER A 177 20.70 2.99 -5.49
CA SER A 177 21.75 3.42 -4.54
C SER A 177 23.06 2.64 -4.68
N LYS A 178 23.06 1.50 -5.38
CA LYS A 178 24.28 0.76 -5.75
C LYS A 178 25.16 1.51 -6.73
N VAL A 179 24.60 2.44 -7.48
CA VAL A 179 25.32 3.26 -8.47
C VAL A 179 25.62 4.65 -7.92
N GLU A 180 24.59 5.30 -7.38
CA GLU A 180 24.70 6.61 -6.77
C GLU A 180 23.79 6.70 -5.55
N LYS A 181 24.33 7.14 -4.42
CA LYS A 181 23.51 7.38 -3.22
C LYS A 181 22.59 8.58 -3.48
N PRO A 182 21.26 8.39 -3.43
CA PRO A 182 20.33 9.48 -3.69
C PRO A 182 20.30 10.50 -2.56
N VAL A 183 19.98 11.74 -2.90
CA VAL A 183 19.76 12.83 -1.95
C VAL A 183 18.26 12.97 -1.72
N LEU A 184 17.81 12.84 -0.48
CA LEU A 184 16.42 13.15 -0.11
C LEU A 184 16.24 14.67 -0.13
N VAL A 185 15.49 15.18 -1.11
CA VAL A 185 15.30 16.62 -1.33
C VAL A 185 13.96 17.14 -0.85
N TYR A 186 13.00 16.26 -0.62
CA TYR A 186 11.69 16.59 -0.07
C TYR A 186 11.10 15.42 0.71
N HIS A 187 10.40 15.73 1.78
CA HIS A 187 9.43 14.86 2.45
C HIS A 187 8.33 15.71 3.09
N ASP A 188 7.14 15.14 3.23
CA ASP A 188 6.08 15.71 4.07
C ASP A 188 6.36 15.47 5.57
N GLU A 189 5.57 16.07 6.46
CA GLU A 189 5.75 15.96 7.91
C GLU A 189 5.67 14.51 8.41
N GLU A 190 4.84 13.69 7.76
CA GLU A 190 4.63 12.28 8.11
C GLU A 190 5.57 11.32 7.38
N TYR A 191 6.48 11.82 6.56
CA TYR A 191 7.38 11.02 5.70
C TYR A 191 6.65 10.03 4.79
N LYS A 192 5.38 10.30 4.45
CA LYS A 192 4.58 9.50 3.53
C LYS A 192 4.84 9.88 2.07
N CYS A 193 5.05 11.17 1.78
CA CYS A 193 5.54 11.65 0.50
C CYS A 193 7.03 11.92 0.60
N LYS A 194 7.80 11.51 -0.42
CA LYS A 194 9.26 11.70 -0.48
C LYS A 194 9.70 11.96 -1.92
N ARG A 195 10.77 12.73 -2.05
CA ARG A 195 11.46 12.89 -3.35
C ARG A 195 12.96 12.73 -3.17
N TRP A 196 13.54 11.85 -3.96
CA TRP A 196 14.99 11.65 -4.03
C TRP A 196 15.52 12.13 -5.37
N ASN A 197 16.70 12.74 -5.34
CA ASN A 197 17.47 13.11 -6.52
C ASN A 197 18.73 12.23 -6.64
N PHE A 198 19.06 11.89 -7.88
CA PHE A 198 20.34 11.31 -8.31
C PHE A 198 21.09 12.36 -9.10
N PRO A 199 21.95 13.17 -8.45
CA PRO A 199 22.50 14.40 -9.04
C PRO A 199 23.30 14.19 -10.30
N SER A 200 24.14 13.13 -10.39
CA SER A 200 24.96 12.84 -11.56
C SER A 200 24.14 12.49 -12.82
N TYR A 201 22.88 12.16 -12.63
CA TYR A 201 21.95 11.82 -13.70
C TYR A 201 20.86 12.89 -13.91
N ASN A 202 20.79 13.89 -13.03
CA ASN A 202 19.67 14.83 -12.98
C ASN A 202 18.31 14.10 -13.03
N PHE A 203 18.22 12.99 -12.29
CA PHE A 203 17.06 12.13 -12.20
C PHE A 203 16.36 12.32 -10.85
N SER A 204 15.05 12.42 -10.85
CA SER A 204 14.26 12.48 -9.61
C SER A 204 13.25 11.34 -9.54
N LEU A 205 13.15 10.72 -8.36
CA LEU A 205 12.12 9.74 -8.03
C LEU A 205 11.27 10.28 -6.89
N SER A 206 9.97 10.39 -7.12
CA SER A 206 8.99 10.84 -6.13
C SER A 206 8.06 9.72 -5.72
N VAL A 207 7.72 9.68 -4.44
CA VAL A 207 6.59 8.92 -3.89
C VAL A 207 5.53 9.91 -3.44
N ILE A 208 4.30 9.72 -3.89
CA ILE A 208 3.16 10.57 -3.53
C ILE A 208 2.11 9.69 -2.86
N TRP A 209 1.87 9.96 -1.58
CA TRP A 209 0.90 9.24 -0.79
C TRP A 209 -0.52 9.69 -1.14
N SER A 210 -1.24 8.85 -1.84
CA SER A 210 -2.64 9.04 -2.20
C SER A 210 -3.34 7.67 -2.28
N PRO A 211 -3.72 7.06 -1.15
CA PRO A 211 -4.14 5.66 -1.10
C PRO A 211 -5.48 5.38 -1.79
N PHE A 212 -6.29 6.40 -2.04
CA PHE A 212 -7.54 6.31 -2.77
C PHE A 212 -7.46 6.92 -4.17
N LEU A 213 -6.41 7.68 -4.49
CA LEU A 213 -6.22 8.48 -5.69
C LEU A 213 -7.25 9.61 -5.88
N VAL A 214 -8.30 9.60 -5.11
CA VAL A 214 -9.34 10.64 -5.01
C VAL A 214 -9.23 11.34 -3.66
N GLU A 215 -9.83 12.50 -3.52
CA GLU A 215 -9.79 13.28 -2.28
C GLU A 215 -10.39 12.48 -1.12
N ALA A 216 -9.62 12.39 -0.04
CA ALA A 216 -10.01 11.66 1.15
C ALA A 216 -9.58 12.35 2.44
N ALA A 217 -10.46 12.43 3.43
CA ALA A 217 -10.09 12.72 4.80
C ALA A 217 -9.95 11.41 5.58
N ILE A 218 -8.73 11.14 6.06
CA ILE A 218 -8.37 9.90 6.74
C ILE A 218 -8.15 10.20 8.22
N PHE A 219 -8.87 9.49 9.09
CA PHE A 219 -8.85 9.67 10.53
C PHE A 219 -8.18 8.46 11.21
N GLU A 220 -6.85 8.44 11.21
CA GLU A 220 -6.06 7.37 11.81
C GLU A 220 -4.99 7.92 12.74
N ASP A 221 -4.66 7.14 13.77
CA ASP A 221 -3.49 7.39 14.60
C ASP A 221 -2.19 6.90 13.91
N ILE A 222 -1.05 7.11 14.57
CA ILE A 222 0.27 6.69 14.06
C ILE A 222 0.40 5.16 13.90
N ASN A 223 -0.45 4.38 14.56
CA ASN A 223 -0.47 2.92 14.46
C ASN A 223 -1.44 2.42 13.37
N GLY A 224 -2.12 3.33 12.66
CA GLY A 224 -3.10 3.01 11.63
C GLY A 224 -4.47 2.61 12.20
N VAL A 225 -4.74 2.94 13.48
CA VAL A 225 -6.05 2.69 14.10
C VAL A 225 -6.99 3.83 13.75
N SER A 226 -8.07 3.49 13.05
CA SER A 226 -9.08 4.45 12.61
C SER A 226 -9.91 4.94 13.79
N SER A 227 -10.05 6.26 13.93
CA SER A 227 -10.91 6.92 14.92
C SER A 227 -12.31 7.23 14.35
N SER A 228 -12.47 7.27 13.04
CA SER A 228 -13.72 7.48 12.31
C SER A 228 -13.68 6.80 10.94
N GLU A 229 -14.84 6.78 10.27
CA GLU A 229 -14.92 6.40 8.85
C GLU A 229 -14.11 7.39 8.01
N VAL A 230 -13.58 6.94 6.88
CA VAL A 230 -12.91 7.83 5.89
C VAL A 230 -13.98 8.63 5.16
N ASP A 231 -13.82 9.95 5.03
CA ASP A 231 -14.63 10.73 4.11
C ASP A 231 -14.00 10.65 2.71
N LEU A 232 -14.72 10.11 1.74
CA LEU A 232 -14.20 9.81 0.41
C LEU A 232 -15.02 10.52 -0.67
N HIS A 233 -14.40 11.49 -1.36
CA HIS A 233 -15.02 12.26 -2.44
C HIS A 233 -14.78 11.58 -3.78
N LEU A 234 -15.83 10.96 -4.33
CA LEU A 234 -15.73 10.13 -5.54
C LEU A 234 -15.79 10.92 -6.85
N ASP A 235 -15.89 12.22 -6.77
CA ASP A 235 -15.95 13.18 -7.89
C ASP A 235 -14.71 14.07 -8.01
N ARG A 236 -13.75 13.97 -7.08
CA ARG A 236 -12.54 14.80 -7.05
C ARG A 236 -11.28 13.97 -6.93
N LEU A 237 -10.29 14.28 -7.77
CA LEU A 237 -8.97 13.70 -7.63
C LEU A 237 -8.25 14.28 -6.41
N ASP A 238 -7.36 13.50 -5.81
CA ASP A 238 -6.47 14.01 -4.77
C ASP A 238 -5.44 14.96 -5.41
N SER A 239 -5.53 16.25 -5.05
CA SER A 239 -4.68 17.33 -5.56
C SER A 239 -3.19 17.09 -5.29
N LYS A 240 -2.84 16.30 -4.27
CA LYS A 240 -1.44 15.95 -3.97
C LYS A 240 -0.70 15.38 -5.16
N TRP A 241 -1.36 14.60 -6.00
CA TRP A 241 -0.75 14.06 -7.20
C TRP A 241 -1.28 14.71 -8.48
N ALA A 242 -2.56 15.07 -8.53
CA ALA A 242 -3.20 15.56 -9.75
C ALA A 242 -2.61 16.93 -10.19
N ASP A 243 -2.26 17.81 -9.24
CA ASP A 243 -1.73 19.15 -9.53
C ASP A 243 -0.32 19.11 -10.12
N GLN A 244 0.46 18.06 -9.85
CA GLN A 244 1.83 17.88 -10.35
C GLN A 244 1.98 16.77 -11.38
N TYR A 245 0.86 16.18 -11.85
CA TYR A 245 0.84 15.04 -12.74
C TYR A 245 1.64 15.24 -14.04
N LEU A 246 1.58 16.44 -14.62
CA LEU A 246 2.27 16.77 -15.87
C LEU A 246 3.78 17.02 -15.70
N ASP A 247 4.28 17.13 -14.46
CA ASP A 247 5.70 17.38 -14.18
C ASP A 247 6.56 16.11 -14.30
N PHE A 248 5.94 14.93 -14.44
CA PHE A 248 6.63 13.65 -14.48
C PHE A 248 6.71 13.08 -15.90
N ASP A 249 7.85 12.51 -16.26
CA ASP A 249 8.03 11.77 -17.51
C ASP A 249 7.49 10.33 -17.42
N TYR A 250 7.56 9.74 -16.23
CA TYR A 250 7.11 8.38 -15.94
C TYR A 250 6.27 8.36 -14.67
N ILE A 251 5.17 7.66 -14.70
CA ILE A 251 4.25 7.57 -13.56
C ILE A 251 3.83 6.12 -13.35
N ILE A 252 3.86 5.65 -12.09
CA ILE A 252 3.19 4.43 -11.65
C ILE A 252 2.04 4.83 -10.74
N VAL A 253 0.82 4.50 -11.11
CA VAL A 253 -0.39 4.75 -10.32
C VAL A 253 -0.91 3.42 -9.79
N SER A 254 -1.24 3.34 -8.51
CA SER A 254 -1.81 2.15 -7.90
C SER A 254 -2.66 2.49 -6.68
N THR A 255 -3.67 1.68 -6.42
CA THR A 255 -4.53 1.74 -5.22
C THR A 255 -5.07 0.34 -4.94
N GLY A 256 -6.02 0.18 -4.02
CA GLY A 256 -6.68 -1.11 -3.82
C GLY A 256 -7.24 -1.29 -2.40
N LYS A 257 -6.50 -1.94 -1.52
CA LYS A 257 -7.00 -2.40 -0.22
C LYS A 257 -7.52 -1.31 0.72
N TRP A 258 -7.14 -0.06 0.50
CA TRP A 258 -7.67 1.05 1.28
C TRP A 258 -9.18 1.23 1.12
N PHE A 259 -9.74 0.83 -0.03
CA PHE A 259 -11.19 0.85 -0.27
C PHE A 259 -11.98 -0.14 0.60
N LEU A 260 -11.32 -1.10 1.24
CA LEU A 260 -11.94 -2.02 2.21
C LEU A 260 -12.18 -1.40 3.59
N LYS A 261 -11.65 -0.19 3.85
CA LYS A 261 -11.88 0.53 5.11
C LYS A 261 -13.29 1.11 5.16
N SER A 262 -13.80 1.26 6.36
CA SER A 262 -15.07 1.98 6.61
C SER A 262 -15.00 3.40 6.05
N ALA A 263 -15.92 3.77 5.19
CA ALA A 263 -15.92 5.06 4.51
C ALA A 263 -17.32 5.61 4.26
N ILE A 264 -17.44 6.93 4.28
CA ILE A 264 -18.63 7.68 3.84
C ILE A 264 -18.30 8.27 2.46
N TYR A 265 -19.18 8.10 1.52
CA TYR A 265 -19.02 8.49 0.13
C TYR A 265 -19.72 9.78 -0.20
N TYR A 266 -18.98 10.70 -0.81
CA TYR A 266 -19.47 12.01 -1.23
C TYR A 266 -19.39 12.18 -2.75
N GLU A 267 -20.34 12.93 -3.29
CA GLU A 267 -20.33 13.44 -4.66
C GLU A 267 -21.05 14.81 -4.65
N ASN A 268 -20.46 15.85 -5.21
CA ASN A 268 -20.97 17.21 -5.19
C ASN A 268 -21.39 17.67 -3.78
N GLU A 269 -20.52 17.44 -2.79
CA GLU A 269 -20.75 17.74 -1.35
C GLU A 269 -21.97 17.01 -0.73
N THR A 270 -22.55 16.05 -1.44
CA THR A 270 -23.72 15.28 -0.97
C THR A 270 -23.29 13.87 -0.61
N ILE A 271 -23.79 13.35 0.52
CA ILE A 271 -23.55 11.97 0.92
C ILE A 271 -24.35 11.05 0.00
N LEU A 272 -23.64 10.11 -0.66
CA LEU A 272 -24.25 9.05 -1.48
C LEU A 272 -24.64 7.83 -0.64
N GLY A 273 -23.82 7.48 0.33
CA GLY A 273 -23.91 6.29 1.16
C GLY A 273 -22.59 5.97 1.81
N CYS A 274 -22.34 4.71 2.13
CA CYS A 274 -21.13 4.32 2.83
C CYS A 274 -20.70 2.87 2.54
N HIS A 275 -19.58 2.50 3.15
CA HIS A 275 -19.13 1.12 3.31
C HIS A 275 -18.75 0.85 4.76
N SER A 276 -19.24 -0.28 5.30
CA SER A 276 -18.96 -0.73 6.67
C SER A 276 -19.20 0.35 7.74
N CYS A 277 -20.35 1.03 7.67
CA CYS A 277 -20.70 2.13 8.57
C CYS A 277 -21.94 1.83 9.45
N PRO A 278 -21.96 0.75 10.25
CA PRO A 278 -23.16 0.26 10.94
C PRO A 278 -23.75 1.24 11.97
N LYS A 279 -22.96 2.22 12.42
CA LYS A 279 -23.40 3.26 13.37
C LYS A 279 -24.05 4.48 12.69
N ARG A 280 -24.04 4.52 11.37
CA ARG A 280 -24.62 5.60 10.56
C ARG A 280 -25.92 5.13 9.95
N ASN A 281 -26.91 5.99 9.88
CA ASN A 281 -28.17 5.72 9.16
C ASN A 281 -27.99 6.11 7.68
N LEU A 282 -27.08 5.40 7.00
CA LEU A 282 -26.74 5.64 5.60
C LEU A 282 -26.93 4.34 4.79
N THR A 283 -27.15 4.48 3.49
CA THR A 283 -27.23 3.34 2.57
C THR A 283 -25.85 2.69 2.42
N GLU A 284 -25.75 1.39 2.69
CA GLU A 284 -24.55 0.61 2.40
C GLU A 284 -24.44 0.38 0.90
N LEU A 285 -23.42 0.96 0.26
CA LEU A 285 -23.15 0.83 -1.19
C LEU A 285 -22.03 -0.17 -1.48
N GLY A 286 -21.27 -0.54 -0.45
CA GLY A 286 -20.11 -1.42 -0.58
C GLY A 286 -18.86 -0.74 -1.15
N PHE A 287 -17.70 -1.37 -0.93
CA PHE A 287 -16.41 -0.84 -1.40
C PHE A 287 -16.29 -0.90 -2.93
N ASN A 288 -16.85 -1.92 -3.57
CA ASN A 288 -16.82 -2.13 -5.02
C ASN A 288 -17.44 -0.96 -5.79
N PHE A 289 -18.52 -0.37 -5.28
CA PHE A 289 -19.12 0.83 -5.85
C PHE A 289 -18.11 2.00 -5.86
N ALA A 290 -17.53 2.30 -4.72
CA ALA A 290 -16.59 3.41 -4.58
C ALA A 290 -15.30 3.16 -5.38
N TYR A 291 -14.76 1.93 -5.32
CA TYR A 291 -13.54 1.56 -6.02
C TYR A 291 -13.69 1.74 -7.53
N ARG A 292 -14.75 1.19 -8.11
CA ARG A 292 -15.04 1.33 -9.54
C ARG A 292 -15.22 2.80 -9.95
N LYS A 293 -15.93 3.59 -9.13
CA LYS A 293 -16.18 5.01 -9.42
C LYS A 293 -14.88 5.83 -9.35
N ALA A 294 -14.04 5.60 -8.35
CA ALA A 294 -12.74 6.24 -8.22
C ALA A 294 -11.78 5.87 -9.37
N LEU A 295 -11.67 4.58 -9.70
CA LEU A 295 -10.84 4.14 -10.84
C LEU A 295 -11.30 4.75 -12.15
N LYS A 296 -12.62 4.80 -12.39
CA LYS A 296 -13.17 5.44 -13.59
C LYS A 296 -12.79 6.91 -13.66
N LEU A 297 -12.89 7.66 -12.55
CA LEU A 297 -12.49 9.07 -12.50
C LEU A 297 -11.00 9.24 -12.80
N VAL A 298 -10.14 8.47 -12.11
CA VAL A 298 -8.68 8.52 -12.27
C VAL A 298 -8.26 8.16 -13.69
N MET A 299 -8.76 7.06 -14.22
CA MET A 299 -8.41 6.61 -15.57
C MET A 299 -8.92 7.55 -16.64
N ASN A 300 -10.14 8.10 -16.48
CA ASN A 300 -10.65 9.12 -17.40
C ASN A 300 -9.76 10.37 -17.41
N PHE A 301 -9.30 10.84 -16.24
CA PHE A 301 -8.34 11.94 -16.17
C PHE A 301 -7.05 11.60 -16.93
N ILE A 302 -6.48 10.42 -16.72
CA ILE A 302 -5.25 9.98 -17.38
C ILE A 302 -5.42 9.98 -18.91
N VAL A 303 -6.46 9.32 -19.42
CA VAL A 303 -6.63 9.11 -20.87
C VAL A 303 -7.09 10.37 -21.62
N THR A 304 -7.65 11.35 -20.92
CA THR A 304 -8.01 12.66 -21.49
C THR A 304 -6.93 13.72 -21.31
N SER A 305 -5.86 13.39 -20.57
CA SER A 305 -4.75 14.31 -20.35
C SER A 305 -3.88 14.50 -21.60
N ASN A 306 -3.11 15.58 -21.61
CA ASN A 306 -2.09 15.84 -22.66
C ASN A 306 -0.72 15.25 -22.27
N HIS A 307 -0.67 14.32 -21.31
CA HIS A 307 0.57 13.74 -20.84
C HIS A 307 1.32 13.02 -21.97
N LYS A 308 2.63 13.28 -22.10
CA LYS A 308 3.47 12.71 -23.16
C LYS A 308 4.40 11.59 -22.69
N GLY A 309 4.49 11.38 -21.38
CA GLY A 309 5.29 10.34 -20.79
C GLY A 309 4.60 8.98 -20.76
N LEU A 310 5.24 8.02 -20.13
CA LEU A 310 4.73 6.67 -19.96
C LEU A 310 4.06 6.52 -18.57
N ILE A 311 2.81 6.11 -18.59
CA ILE A 311 2.02 5.91 -17.38
C ILE A 311 1.73 4.42 -17.22
N PHE A 312 2.07 3.88 -16.05
CA PHE A 312 1.73 2.53 -15.65
C PHE A 312 0.58 2.55 -14.64
N PHE A 313 -0.44 1.74 -14.89
CA PHE A 313 -1.39 1.35 -13.86
C PHE A 313 -0.95 0.01 -13.29
N ARG A 314 -0.57 -0.01 -12.00
CA ARG A 314 -0.17 -1.22 -11.29
C ARG A 314 -1.37 -1.75 -10.52
N THR A 315 -1.68 -3.02 -10.74
CA THR A 315 -2.70 -3.71 -9.93
C THR A 315 -2.28 -3.73 -8.46
N PHE A 316 -3.27 -3.81 -7.56
CA PHE A 316 -2.99 -4.08 -6.15
C PHE A 316 -2.24 -5.41 -5.98
N THR A 317 -1.70 -5.69 -4.79
CA THR A 317 -1.09 -6.97 -4.47
C THR A 317 -1.84 -7.69 -3.36
N PRO A 318 -2.02 -9.02 -3.47
CA PRO A 318 -2.72 -9.80 -2.47
C PRO A 318 -1.94 -9.82 -1.15
N ASP A 319 -2.67 -9.93 -0.05
CA ASP A 319 -2.11 -10.32 1.24
C ASP A 319 -2.10 -11.84 1.41
N HIS A 320 -1.24 -12.32 2.31
CA HIS A 320 -1.11 -13.75 2.59
C HIS A 320 -1.38 -14.08 4.06
N PHE A 321 -2.32 -13.37 4.70
CA PHE A 321 -2.75 -13.73 6.04
C PHE A 321 -3.42 -15.10 6.06
N GLU A 322 -2.95 -15.96 6.94
CA GLU A 322 -3.50 -17.28 7.28
C GLU A 322 -4.00 -17.26 8.74
N ASN A 323 -5.02 -18.05 9.06
CA ASN A 323 -5.58 -18.19 10.41
C ASN A 323 -6.10 -16.89 11.03
N GLY A 324 -6.57 -15.97 10.22
CA GLY A 324 -7.10 -14.65 10.61
C GLY A 324 -6.67 -13.56 9.66
N GLU A 325 -7.00 -12.34 10.02
CA GLU A 325 -6.60 -11.13 9.31
C GLU A 325 -5.62 -10.32 10.18
N TRP A 326 -5.11 -9.21 9.68
CA TRP A 326 -4.13 -8.38 10.41
C TRP A 326 -4.63 -7.93 11.79
N PHE A 327 -5.94 -7.71 11.94
CA PHE A 327 -6.59 -7.26 13.18
C PHE A 327 -7.08 -8.41 14.07
N SER A 328 -7.04 -9.65 13.60
CA SER A 328 -7.52 -10.85 14.32
C SER A 328 -6.45 -11.94 14.53
N GLY A 329 -5.18 -11.54 14.49
CA GLY A 329 -4.05 -12.43 14.78
C GLY A 329 -3.61 -13.31 13.62
N GLY A 330 -3.95 -12.96 12.39
CA GLY A 330 -3.48 -13.68 11.20
C GLY A 330 -1.96 -13.69 11.09
N THR A 331 -1.42 -14.76 10.50
CA THR A 331 0.01 -15.03 10.36
C THR A 331 0.38 -15.33 8.91
N CYS A 332 1.68 -15.27 8.57
CA CYS A 332 2.23 -15.69 7.29
C CYS A 332 3.60 -16.35 7.51
N ASN A 333 3.56 -17.66 7.75
CA ASN A 333 4.75 -18.42 8.19
C ASN A 333 5.39 -19.22 7.06
N ARG A 334 4.98 -19.02 5.81
CA ARG A 334 5.59 -19.72 4.68
C ARG A 334 6.98 -19.18 4.39
N THR A 335 7.89 -20.08 4.02
CA THR A 335 9.31 -19.79 3.81
C THR A 335 9.77 -20.06 2.36
N ALA A 336 8.85 -20.43 1.48
CA ALA A 336 9.14 -20.71 0.08
C ALA A 336 7.99 -20.20 -0.83
N PRO A 337 8.29 -19.89 -2.11
CA PRO A 337 7.27 -19.65 -3.10
C PRO A 337 6.32 -20.83 -3.24
N ILE A 338 5.10 -20.55 -3.68
CA ILE A 338 4.12 -21.57 -4.06
C ILE A 338 3.97 -21.62 -5.58
N LYS A 339 3.46 -22.73 -6.08
CA LYS A 339 3.14 -22.89 -7.51
C LYS A 339 1.72 -22.39 -7.79
N GLU A 340 1.51 -22.05 -9.04
CA GLU A 340 0.16 -21.74 -9.54
C GLU A 340 -0.82 -22.89 -9.21
N GLY A 341 -1.98 -22.52 -8.66
CA GLY A 341 -3.00 -23.49 -8.21
C GLY A 341 -2.83 -24.07 -6.81
N GLU A 342 -1.69 -23.86 -6.13
CA GLU A 342 -1.50 -24.35 -4.75
C GLU A 342 -2.23 -23.49 -3.70
N MET A 343 -2.53 -22.24 -4.02
CA MET A 343 -3.31 -21.35 -3.17
C MET A 343 -4.24 -20.49 -4.05
N GLU A 344 -5.51 -20.56 -3.75
CA GLU A 344 -6.49 -19.68 -4.40
C GLU A 344 -6.38 -18.25 -3.86
N MET A 345 -6.52 -17.29 -4.76
CA MET A 345 -6.62 -15.90 -4.38
C MET A 345 -7.90 -15.68 -3.56
N LYS A 346 -7.80 -15.04 -2.41
CA LYS A 346 -8.95 -14.70 -1.57
C LYS A 346 -10.01 -13.95 -2.39
N TYR A 347 -11.29 -14.20 -2.09
CA TYR A 347 -12.42 -13.62 -2.81
C TYR A 347 -12.34 -12.09 -2.97
N LEU A 348 -12.01 -11.37 -1.88
CA LEU A 348 -11.87 -9.91 -1.95
C LEU A 348 -10.72 -9.46 -2.85
N ASN A 349 -9.60 -10.19 -2.84
CA ASN A 349 -8.47 -9.91 -3.70
C ASN A 349 -8.81 -10.14 -5.17
N LYS A 350 -9.54 -11.21 -5.47
CA LYS A 350 -10.03 -11.51 -6.82
C LYS A 350 -10.95 -10.41 -7.33
N MET A 351 -11.92 -9.99 -6.51
CA MET A 351 -12.85 -8.91 -6.85
C MET A 351 -12.14 -7.57 -7.11
N LEU A 352 -11.16 -7.19 -6.28
CA LEU A 352 -10.38 -5.97 -6.50
C LEU A 352 -9.67 -6.02 -7.86
N ARG A 353 -8.96 -7.13 -8.15
CA ARG A 353 -8.25 -7.30 -9.42
C ARG A 353 -9.19 -7.26 -10.63
N GLU A 354 -10.34 -7.93 -10.57
CA GLU A 354 -11.34 -7.93 -11.64
C GLU A 354 -11.82 -6.52 -11.96
N ILE A 355 -12.11 -5.72 -10.94
CA ILE A 355 -12.50 -4.31 -11.09
C ILE A 355 -11.37 -3.50 -11.76
N GLU A 356 -10.12 -3.68 -11.33
CA GLU A 356 -8.96 -3.00 -11.92
C GLU A 356 -8.78 -3.32 -13.39
N LEU A 357 -8.79 -4.61 -13.72
CA LEU A 357 -8.62 -5.07 -15.11
C LEU A 357 -9.77 -4.60 -16.01
N GLU A 358 -11.00 -4.64 -15.52
CA GLU A 358 -12.17 -4.18 -16.26
C GLU A 358 -12.09 -2.67 -16.56
N GLU A 359 -11.82 -1.84 -15.54
CA GLU A 359 -11.75 -0.39 -15.73
C GLU A 359 -10.51 0.01 -16.55
N PHE A 360 -9.37 -0.68 -16.36
CA PHE A 360 -8.18 -0.45 -17.17
C PHE A 360 -8.45 -0.81 -18.66
N GLY A 361 -9.11 -1.94 -18.94
CA GLY A 361 -9.43 -2.35 -20.32
C GLY A 361 -10.26 -1.31 -21.07
N LYS A 362 -11.25 -0.71 -20.39
CA LYS A 362 -12.04 0.41 -20.94
C LYS A 362 -11.15 1.63 -21.21
N ALA A 363 -10.30 2.00 -20.25
CA ALA A 363 -9.42 3.15 -20.35
C ALA A 363 -8.32 2.98 -21.42
N ALA A 364 -7.72 1.80 -21.53
CA ALA A 364 -6.66 1.52 -22.52
C ALA A 364 -7.12 1.73 -23.97
N SER A 365 -8.37 1.35 -24.27
CA SER A 365 -8.97 1.62 -25.59
C SER A 365 -9.08 3.11 -25.89
N GLU A 366 -9.42 3.92 -24.90
CA GLU A 366 -9.52 5.37 -25.05
C GLU A 366 -8.13 6.04 -25.08
N ALA A 367 -7.19 5.59 -24.24
CA ALA A 367 -5.81 6.05 -24.24
C ALA A 367 -5.15 5.92 -25.62
N SER A 368 -5.34 4.75 -26.27
CA SER A 368 -4.83 4.50 -27.64
C SER A 368 -5.38 5.49 -28.66
N LYS A 369 -6.67 5.84 -28.60
CA LYS A 369 -7.28 6.84 -29.48
C LYS A 369 -6.72 8.25 -29.26
N ASN A 370 -6.44 8.59 -28.01
CA ASN A 370 -5.95 9.90 -27.60
C ASN A 370 -4.40 10.03 -27.65
N GLY A 371 -3.69 8.96 -28.03
CA GLY A 371 -2.23 8.94 -28.10
C GLY A 371 -1.55 9.05 -26.73
N VAL A 372 -2.21 8.59 -25.65
CA VAL A 372 -1.67 8.51 -24.30
C VAL A 372 -1.00 7.15 -24.11
N ASN A 373 0.26 7.14 -23.68
CA ASN A 373 1.00 5.91 -23.43
C ASN A 373 0.68 5.36 -22.04
N PHE A 374 -0.41 4.60 -21.94
CA PHE A 374 -0.95 4.04 -20.71
C PHE A 374 -0.88 2.53 -20.72
N LYS A 375 -0.13 1.93 -19.80
CA LYS A 375 0.18 0.49 -19.76
C LYS A 375 -0.25 -0.14 -18.42
N LEU A 376 -0.71 -1.39 -18.49
CA LEU A 376 -0.98 -2.22 -17.33
C LEU A 376 0.31 -2.88 -16.84
N VAL A 377 0.51 -2.94 -15.52
CA VAL A 377 1.46 -3.82 -14.83
C VAL A 377 0.71 -4.67 -13.81
N ASP A 378 0.37 -5.88 -14.21
CA ASP A 378 -0.44 -6.81 -13.41
C ASP A 378 0.43 -7.67 -12.49
N PHE A 379 0.81 -7.12 -11.35
CA PHE A 379 1.63 -7.83 -10.37
C PHE A 379 0.83 -8.71 -9.40
N ALA A 380 -0.50 -8.75 -9.48
CA ALA A 380 -1.30 -9.53 -8.55
C ALA A 380 -0.98 -11.03 -8.62
N SER A 381 -0.92 -11.62 -9.83
CA SER A 381 -0.70 -13.05 -10.01
C SER A 381 0.69 -13.49 -9.55
N LEU A 382 1.74 -12.80 -9.99
CA LEU A 382 3.10 -13.17 -9.58
C LEU A 382 3.36 -12.95 -8.08
N SER A 383 2.72 -11.94 -7.51
CA SER A 383 2.80 -11.68 -6.07
C SER A 383 2.05 -12.72 -5.25
N GLN A 384 0.93 -13.26 -5.74
CA GLN A 384 0.17 -14.34 -5.11
C GLN A 384 1.04 -15.58 -4.85
N LEU A 385 2.08 -15.79 -5.65
CA LEU A 385 2.96 -16.95 -5.53
C LEU A 385 4.08 -16.76 -4.51
N ARG A 386 4.14 -15.62 -3.79
CA ARG A 386 5.23 -15.27 -2.87
C ARG A 386 4.77 -15.01 -1.42
N PRO A 387 4.06 -15.96 -0.81
CA PRO A 387 3.66 -15.83 0.61
C PRO A 387 4.86 -15.77 1.58
N ASP A 388 6.04 -16.18 1.12
CA ASP A 388 7.31 -16.17 1.83
C ASP A 388 7.97 -14.80 1.95
N GLY A 389 7.55 -13.82 1.14
CA GLY A 389 8.24 -12.52 1.02
C GLY A 389 7.84 -11.45 2.03
N HIS A 390 6.93 -11.74 2.95
CA HIS A 390 6.37 -10.75 3.88
C HIS A 390 7.19 -10.62 5.17
N PRO A 391 7.17 -9.45 5.83
CA PRO A 391 7.83 -9.26 7.12
C PRO A 391 7.32 -10.19 8.22
N GLY A 392 6.04 -10.57 8.20
CA GLY A 392 5.44 -11.27 9.31
C GLY A 392 5.66 -10.52 10.63
N PRO A 393 6.12 -11.19 11.69
CA PRO A 393 6.43 -10.54 12.96
C PRO A 393 7.67 -9.63 12.89
N TYR A 394 8.56 -9.83 11.90
CA TYR A 394 9.80 -9.08 11.71
C TYR A 394 9.60 -7.69 11.08
N ARG A 395 8.35 -7.21 11.00
CA ARG A 395 8.08 -5.77 10.87
C ARG A 395 8.59 -4.99 12.08
N GLN A 396 8.73 -5.64 13.23
CA GLN A 396 9.28 -5.12 14.47
C GLN A 396 10.73 -5.57 14.64
N PHE A 397 11.54 -4.72 15.27
CA PHE A 397 12.94 -5.02 15.54
C PHE A 397 13.06 -6.09 16.62
N HIS A 398 13.71 -7.23 16.29
CA HIS A 398 13.96 -8.38 17.19
C HIS A 398 12.76 -8.76 18.08
N PRO A 399 11.59 -9.08 17.46
CA PRO A 399 10.31 -9.20 18.19
C PRO A 399 10.31 -10.27 19.29
N PHE A 400 11.18 -11.27 19.19
CA PHE A 400 11.26 -12.40 20.10
C PHE A 400 12.48 -12.39 21.02
N GLU A 401 13.27 -11.28 21.05
CA GLU A 401 14.49 -11.20 21.86
C GLU A 401 14.23 -11.33 23.37
N LYS A 402 13.13 -10.73 23.84
CA LYS A 402 12.78 -10.73 25.27
C LYS A 402 11.85 -11.89 25.66
N ASP A 403 10.99 -12.30 24.76
CA ASP A 403 10.02 -13.38 24.95
C ASP A 403 9.82 -14.10 23.63
N GLN A 404 10.25 -15.37 23.57
CA GLN A 404 10.12 -16.20 22.38
C GLN A 404 8.66 -16.53 22.03
N ASN A 405 7.74 -16.38 22.99
CA ASN A 405 6.31 -16.63 22.81
C ASN A 405 5.50 -15.33 22.72
N ALA A 406 6.15 -14.19 22.52
CA ALA A 406 5.48 -12.91 22.39
C ALA A 406 4.41 -12.97 21.28
N ASN A 407 3.22 -12.48 21.61
CA ASN A 407 2.18 -12.29 20.59
C ASN A 407 2.48 -11.02 19.78
N VAL A 408 3.05 -11.18 18.60
CA VAL A 408 3.47 -10.09 17.72
C VAL A 408 2.53 -9.99 16.52
N GLN A 409 2.01 -8.80 16.28
CA GLN A 409 1.20 -8.55 15.10
C GLN A 409 2.03 -8.76 13.83
N ASN A 410 1.52 -9.60 12.93
CA ASN A 410 2.18 -9.90 11.66
C ASN A 410 1.83 -8.85 10.59
N ASP A 411 2.77 -8.64 9.67
CA ASP A 411 2.56 -7.93 8.43
C ASP A 411 2.69 -8.90 7.25
N CYS A 412 1.56 -9.29 6.70
CA CYS A 412 1.48 -10.24 5.59
C CYS A 412 0.98 -9.56 4.30
N LEU A 413 1.18 -8.23 4.21
CA LEU A 413 0.81 -7.40 3.07
C LEU A 413 2.03 -6.71 2.44
N HIS A 414 2.87 -6.04 3.24
CA HIS A 414 4.09 -5.41 2.75
C HIS A 414 5.18 -6.45 2.47
N TRP A 415 6.21 -6.03 1.73
CA TRP A 415 7.31 -6.88 1.33
C TRP A 415 8.58 -6.56 2.10
N CYS A 416 9.33 -7.60 2.47
CA CYS A 416 10.70 -7.43 2.94
C CYS A 416 11.56 -6.75 1.88
N LEU A 417 12.55 -5.99 2.30
CA LEU A 417 13.57 -5.41 1.46
C LEU A 417 14.98 -5.84 1.91
N PRO A 418 15.77 -6.45 1.00
CA PRO A 418 15.38 -6.94 -0.32
C PRO A 418 14.32 -8.05 -0.25
N GLY A 419 13.62 -8.27 -1.36
CA GLY A 419 12.57 -9.29 -1.40
C GLY A 419 11.88 -9.42 -2.77
N PRO A 420 10.75 -10.13 -2.85
CA PRO A 420 10.06 -10.42 -4.12
C PRO A 420 9.67 -9.18 -4.93
N ILE A 421 9.39 -8.06 -4.26
CA ILE A 421 9.03 -6.78 -4.89
C ILE A 421 10.16 -6.24 -5.80
N ASP A 422 11.39 -6.66 -5.59
CA ASP A 422 12.53 -6.21 -6.41
C ASP A 422 12.38 -6.66 -7.87
N SER A 423 11.78 -7.84 -8.12
CA SER A 423 11.51 -8.34 -9.47
C SER A 423 10.47 -7.52 -10.25
N TRP A 424 9.67 -6.69 -9.58
CA TRP A 424 8.76 -5.77 -10.29
C TRP A 424 9.56 -4.71 -11.08
N ASN A 425 10.72 -4.31 -10.55
CA ASN A 425 11.59 -3.37 -11.23
C ASN A 425 12.23 -3.98 -12.49
N ASP A 426 12.51 -5.30 -12.50
CA ASP A 426 13.00 -6.00 -13.70
C ASP A 426 11.98 -5.84 -14.84
N ILE A 427 10.70 -6.15 -14.57
CA ILE A 427 9.60 -6.06 -15.53
C ILE A 427 9.39 -4.61 -16.01
N ILE A 428 9.34 -3.66 -15.08
CA ILE A 428 9.13 -2.24 -15.43
C ILE A 428 10.27 -1.73 -16.29
N MET A 429 11.53 -2.09 -15.98
CA MET A 429 12.67 -1.67 -16.79
C MET A 429 12.53 -2.17 -18.24
N GLU A 430 12.18 -3.43 -18.43
CA GLU A 430 11.98 -3.99 -19.76
C GLU A 430 10.82 -3.32 -20.50
N MET A 431 9.72 -3.02 -19.79
CA MET A 431 8.60 -2.29 -20.37
C MET A 431 8.94 -0.83 -20.74
N VAL A 432 9.90 -0.21 -20.07
CA VAL A 432 10.42 1.13 -20.41
C VAL A 432 11.36 1.05 -21.60
N VAL A 433 12.20 0.02 -21.69
CA VAL A 433 13.19 -0.14 -22.76
C VAL A 433 12.53 -0.54 -24.08
N ASN A 434 11.53 -1.41 -24.02
CA ASN A 434 10.89 -2.00 -25.20
C ASN A 434 9.53 -1.34 -25.55
N GLY A 435 9.14 -0.33 -24.82
CA GLY A 435 7.89 0.40 -24.99
C GLY A 435 8.00 1.70 -25.63
#